data_36cba4fccb9b0aefbfc866edee4c7db7
#
_entry.id   36cba4fccb9b0aefbfc866edee4c7db7
#
_cell.length_a   1.000
_cell.length_b   1.000
_cell.length_c   1.000
_cell.angle_alpha   90.00
_cell.angle_beta   90.00
_cell.angle_gamma   90.00
#
_symmetry.space_group_name_H-M   'P 1'
#
loop_
_entity.id
_entity.type
_entity.pdbx_description
1 polymer ?
#
loop_
_entity_poly.entity_id
_entity_poly.type
_entity_poly.pdbx_seq_one_letter_code
_entity_poly.pdbx_strand_id
1 'polypeptide(L)'
;MKGEILASIVAMSAILGTSSLACTTILVGDKASNDGSMLVARSADSKAIKAQVFLIHPAMKNQTGMHSSKAHDGANDFTYPLPKDGMRYTTIANSHTKLHGAVGYNEAGVGLSGTETIYAKDELLKIDPYNEETGITEDDIPDVLLPRMKSAKEGVKLLGEIVETKGAGEGFGVVFIDANELWYFETGTGHKWIASKIPQDEYFVTANQGRLHAYKENDPNFMGAKDVIKFAIDNKTYDPAKDGEFNFTKAYTRDDERDVTYNYPRVCWVQSMFNPSLKQDFADGQKFPVFLKPEKKLSVEDLKAAMRAHYDGTAFDNYASKDEDKKNIYRAISVFRTYESHVMQVRPWLPKEIGRVTYVALGMADLSVYLPYYEGLDGFIKGYSDGSYDADDTSIYWVYRKLQTLVMTDYEKYSPVVKEAYAKFEKELAVKQAKFEDEYVKLYKKDKKKADKLLNEFSKKTMQEAKDLTQELTNKVFTMLTADMDAKLKSLNKGKKD
;
A
#
# COMPACT_ATOMS: atom_id res chain seq x y z
N MET A 1 -2.03 -52.92 -41.05
CA MET A 1 -1.03 -51.83 -40.90
C MET A 1 -1.49 -50.96 -39.76
N LYS A 2 -0.80 -51.05 -38.65
CA LYS A 2 -1.13 -50.32 -37.42
C LYS A 2 -0.47 -48.96 -37.52
N GLY A 3 -1.25 -47.89 -37.46
CA GLY A 3 -0.77 -46.52 -37.36
C GLY A 3 -0.61 -46.12 -35.86
N GLU A 4 0.59 -45.86 -35.43
CA GLU A 4 0.88 -45.36 -34.09
C GLU A 4 0.58 -43.86 -34.02
N ILE A 5 -0.34 -43.50 -33.17
CA ILE A 5 -0.61 -42.10 -32.83
C ILE A 5 0.37 -41.74 -31.70
N LEU A 6 1.37 -40.95 -32.04
CA LEU A 6 2.26 -40.33 -31.03
C LEU A 6 1.50 -39.22 -30.33
N ALA A 7 1.13 -39.48 -29.09
CA ALA A 7 0.60 -38.43 -28.19
C ALA A 7 1.77 -37.63 -27.63
N SER A 8 1.95 -36.42 -28.13
CA SER A 8 2.85 -35.42 -27.54
C SER A 8 2.26 -34.91 -26.22
N ILE A 9 2.78 -35.44 -25.12
CA ILE A 9 2.51 -34.85 -23.77
C ILE A 9 3.33 -33.55 -23.67
N VAL A 10 2.67 -32.43 -23.87
CA VAL A 10 3.23 -31.14 -23.50
C VAL A 10 3.18 -31.10 -21.95
N ALA A 11 4.32 -31.28 -21.33
CA ALA A 11 4.49 -31.03 -19.91
C ALA A 11 4.31 -29.54 -19.66
N MET A 12 3.10 -29.16 -19.27
CA MET A 12 2.80 -27.83 -18.73
C MET A 12 3.46 -27.78 -17.36
N SER A 13 4.69 -27.28 -17.31
CA SER A 13 5.35 -26.92 -16.03
C SER A 13 4.44 -25.92 -15.34
N ALA A 14 3.69 -26.39 -14.35
CA ALA A 14 3.03 -25.50 -13.40
C ALA A 14 4.13 -24.73 -12.67
N ILE A 15 4.45 -23.55 -13.16
CA ILE A 15 5.11 -22.53 -12.36
C ILE A 15 4.11 -22.23 -11.26
N LEU A 16 4.32 -22.81 -10.10
CA LEU A 16 3.74 -22.34 -8.84
C LEU A 16 4.27 -20.92 -8.66
N GLY A 17 3.58 -19.96 -9.27
CA GLY A 17 3.82 -18.56 -9.04
C GLY A 17 3.50 -18.30 -7.58
N THR A 18 4.52 -18.14 -6.75
CA THR A 18 4.38 -17.38 -5.51
C THR A 18 3.62 -16.13 -5.89
N SER A 19 2.44 -15.93 -5.30
CA SER A 19 1.62 -14.74 -5.52
C SER A 19 2.45 -13.54 -5.04
N SER A 20 3.22 -12.96 -5.98
CA SER A 20 4.03 -11.78 -5.75
C SER A 20 3.12 -10.69 -5.20
N LEU A 21 3.27 -10.36 -3.94
CA LEU A 21 2.69 -9.17 -3.35
C LEU A 21 3.23 -7.99 -4.15
N ALA A 22 2.37 -7.16 -4.64
CA ALA A 22 2.75 -6.11 -5.59
C ALA A 22 2.14 -4.80 -5.16
N CYS A 23 2.95 -3.91 -4.63
CA CYS A 23 2.55 -2.63 -4.07
C CYS A 23 3.17 -1.47 -4.86
N THR A 24 2.59 -0.28 -4.72
CA THR A 24 3.17 0.97 -5.23
C THR A 24 3.07 1.99 -4.11
N THR A 25 4.17 2.67 -3.79
CA THR A 25 4.26 3.64 -2.70
C THR A 25 4.77 4.98 -3.18
N ILE A 26 4.15 6.06 -2.68
CA ILE A 26 4.51 7.45 -2.94
C ILE A 26 4.69 8.15 -1.59
N LEU A 27 5.79 8.87 -1.44
CA LEU A 27 6.14 9.63 -0.24
C LEU A 27 6.37 11.09 -0.64
N VAL A 28 5.79 12.04 0.10
CA VAL A 28 5.87 13.47 -0.21
C VAL A 28 6.28 14.25 1.02
N GLY A 29 7.39 14.99 0.90
CA GLY A 29 7.86 15.90 1.94
C GLY A 29 6.92 17.09 2.17
N ASP A 30 6.97 17.68 3.35
CA ASP A 30 6.06 18.75 3.79
C ASP A 30 6.12 20.02 2.91
N LYS A 31 7.28 20.33 2.32
CA LYS A 31 7.43 21.48 1.41
C LYS A 31 7.05 21.15 -0.03
N ALA A 32 6.95 19.85 -0.39
CA ALA A 32 6.48 19.39 -1.68
C ALA A 32 4.95 19.29 -1.73
N SER A 33 4.27 19.28 -0.60
CA SER A 33 2.80 19.27 -0.53
C SER A 33 2.21 20.70 -0.57
N ASN A 34 0.93 20.78 -0.97
CA ASN A 34 0.25 22.06 -1.17
C ASN A 34 -0.17 22.75 0.14
N ASP A 35 -0.33 22.00 1.22
CA ASP A 35 -0.78 22.49 2.52
C ASP A 35 0.30 22.41 3.62
N GLY A 36 1.50 21.89 3.32
CA GLY A 36 2.58 21.71 4.28
C GLY A 36 2.49 20.43 5.12
N SER A 37 1.59 19.52 4.79
CA SER A 37 1.55 18.18 5.41
C SER A 37 2.55 17.24 4.75
N MET A 38 3.01 16.23 5.47
CA MET A 38 3.67 15.07 4.88
C MET A 38 2.63 14.07 4.43
N LEU A 39 2.84 13.46 3.24
CA LEU A 39 1.91 12.52 2.64
C LEU A 39 2.59 11.19 2.33
N VAL A 40 1.83 10.10 2.52
CA VAL A 40 2.22 8.75 2.11
C VAL A 40 1.03 8.13 1.39
N ALA A 41 1.23 7.63 0.17
CA ALA A 41 0.21 6.83 -0.50
C ALA A 41 0.75 5.44 -0.81
N ARG A 42 -0.12 4.43 -0.72
CA ARG A 42 0.23 3.05 -1.07
C ARG A 42 -0.98 2.31 -1.63
N SER A 43 -0.73 1.43 -2.60
CA SER A 43 -1.65 0.33 -2.96
C SER A 43 -1.07 -0.99 -2.45
N ALA A 44 -1.92 -1.80 -1.83
CA ALA A 44 -1.55 -3.11 -1.29
C ALA A 44 -2.24 -4.21 -2.10
N ASP A 45 -1.44 -5.02 -2.79
CA ASP A 45 -1.95 -5.99 -3.76
C ASP A 45 -1.54 -7.41 -3.40
N SER A 46 -2.52 -8.32 -3.40
CA SER A 46 -2.31 -9.76 -3.18
C SER A 46 -3.44 -10.54 -3.84
N LYS A 47 -4.24 -11.26 -3.06
CA LYS A 47 -5.43 -11.96 -3.54
C LYS A 47 -6.67 -11.08 -3.37
N ALA A 48 -7.53 -10.99 -4.39
CA ALA A 48 -8.77 -10.21 -4.32
C ALA A 48 -9.75 -10.66 -3.23
N ILE A 49 -9.59 -11.87 -2.71
CA ILE A 49 -10.39 -12.40 -1.59
C ILE A 49 -9.77 -12.11 -0.21
N LYS A 50 -8.57 -11.50 -0.15
CA LYS A 50 -7.89 -11.16 1.11
C LYS A 50 -8.62 -9.99 1.79
N ALA A 51 -9.76 -10.29 2.40
CA ALA A 51 -10.59 -9.30 3.07
C ALA A 51 -9.80 -8.57 4.18
N GLN A 52 -10.06 -7.27 4.31
CA GLN A 52 -9.42 -6.40 5.28
C GLN A 52 -10.38 -6.01 6.38
N VAL A 53 -9.86 -5.84 7.59
CA VAL A 53 -10.58 -5.38 8.77
C VAL A 53 -9.86 -4.20 9.41
N PHE A 54 -10.63 -3.31 10.01
CA PHE A 54 -10.12 -2.13 10.74
C PHE A 54 -10.07 -2.46 12.21
N LEU A 55 -8.90 -2.33 12.82
CA LEU A 55 -8.65 -2.69 14.20
C LEU A 55 -8.15 -1.49 15.01
N ILE A 56 -8.64 -1.38 16.24
CA ILE A 56 -8.12 -0.49 17.26
C ILE A 56 -7.56 -1.37 18.36
N HIS A 57 -6.26 -1.31 18.54
CA HIS A 57 -5.54 -2.03 19.59
C HIS A 57 -5.43 -1.11 20.82
N PRO A 58 -6.01 -1.48 21.96
CA PRO A 58 -5.95 -0.64 23.16
C PRO A 58 -4.54 -0.55 23.73
N ALA A 59 -4.25 0.54 24.43
CA ALA A 59 -3.03 0.63 25.21
C ALA A 59 -2.99 -0.46 26.29
N MET A 60 -1.83 -1.08 26.46
CA MET A 60 -1.61 -2.19 27.38
C MET A 60 -0.59 -1.81 28.45
N LYS A 61 -0.75 -2.34 29.66
CA LYS A 61 0.15 -2.09 30.79
C LYS A 61 0.60 -3.41 31.41
N ASN A 62 1.84 -3.38 31.93
CA ASN A 62 2.44 -4.52 32.64
C ASN A 62 2.38 -5.84 31.84
N GLN A 63 2.55 -5.77 30.51
CA GLN A 63 2.54 -6.98 29.67
C GLN A 63 3.77 -7.83 29.96
N THR A 64 3.57 -9.12 29.89
CA THR A 64 4.60 -10.15 29.90
C THR A 64 4.30 -11.14 28.77
N GLY A 65 5.34 -11.78 28.24
CA GLY A 65 5.19 -12.77 27.16
C GLY A 65 5.71 -12.27 25.82
N MET A 66 5.31 -12.96 24.77
CA MET A 66 5.82 -12.79 23.42
C MET A 66 4.67 -12.50 22.45
N HIS A 67 4.91 -11.62 21.49
CA HIS A 67 4.21 -11.62 20.21
C HIS A 67 4.62 -12.91 19.48
N SER A 68 3.70 -13.56 18.80
CA SER A 68 3.96 -14.77 18.01
C SER A 68 3.14 -14.74 16.73
N SER A 69 3.82 -14.74 15.59
CA SER A 69 3.21 -14.81 14.27
C SER A 69 2.32 -16.05 14.14
N LYS A 70 2.85 -17.22 14.48
CA LYS A 70 2.13 -18.50 14.45
C LYS A 70 0.86 -18.55 15.30
N ALA A 71 0.82 -17.84 16.43
CA ALA A 71 -0.37 -17.79 17.28
C ALA A 71 -1.58 -17.10 16.60
N HIS A 72 -1.33 -16.41 15.48
CA HIS A 72 -2.30 -15.72 14.65
C HIS A 72 -2.41 -16.31 13.22
N ASP A 73 -1.91 -17.52 12.99
CA ASP A 73 -1.79 -18.13 11.66
C ASP A 73 -1.00 -17.26 10.66
N GLY A 74 0.00 -16.52 11.18
CA GLY A 74 0.92 -15.71 10.40
C GLY A 74 1.90 -16.54 9.57
N ALA A 75 2.76 -15.85 8.82
CA ALA A 75 3.60 -16.46 7.78
C ALA A 75 4.62 -17.49 8.30
N ASN A 76 5.13 -17.30 9.54
CA ASN A 76 6.20 -18.15 10.08
C ASN A 76 6.18 -18.22 11.62
N ASP A 77 7.25 -18.75 12.23
CA ASP A 77 7.41 -18.90 13.68
C ASP A 77 8.09 -17.68 14.36
N PHE A 78 8.04 -16.50 13.75
CA PHE A 78 8.61 -15.28 14.36
C PHE A 78 8.01 -14.98 15.72
N THR A 79 8.87 -14.63 16.67
CA THR A 79 8.47 -14.17 18.00
C THR A 79 9.28 -12.96 18.45
N TYR A 80 8.62 -12.05 19.18
CA TYR A 80 9.28 -10.87 19.75
C TYR A 80 8.68 -10.52 21.12
N PRO A 81 9.49 -10.09 22.12
CA PRO A 81 8.95 -9.74 23.44
C PRO A 81 7.86 -8.66 23.32
N LEU A 82 6.74 -8.80 24.05
CA LEU A 82 5.75 -7.76 24.16
C LEU A 82 6.34 -6.52 24.88
N PRO A 83 5.94 -5.28 24.55
CA PRO A 83 6.37 -4.12 25.31
C PRO A 83 5.72 -4.18 26.71
N LYS A 84 6.49 -3.87 27.75
CA LYS A 84 5.94 -3.80 29.10
C LYS A 84 4.70 -2.90 29.16
N ASP A 85 4.80 -1.74 28.54
CA ASP A 85 3.70 -0.79 28.35
C ASP A 85 3.57 -0.51 26.84
N GLY A 86 2.52 -1.02 26.23
CA GLY A 86 2.22 -0.84 24.81
C GLY A 86 1.27 0.34 24.61
N MET A 87 1.57 1.19 23.65
CA MET A 87 0.70 2.29 23.22
C MET A 87 -0.53 1.76 22.48
N ARG A 88 -1.65 2.52 22.54
CA ARG A 88 -2.78 2.33 21.64
C ARG A 88 -2.32 2.56 20.20
N TYR A 89 -2.82 1.73 19.28
CA TYR A 89 -2.57 1.91 17.86
C TYR A 89 -3.74 1.38 17.00
N THR A 90 -3.75 1.75 15.74
CA THR A 90 -4.72 1.29 14.75
C THR A 90 -4.03 0.53 13.65
N THR A 91 -4.72 -0.43 13.02
CA THR A 91 -4.27 -1.11 11.82
C THR A 91 -5.43 -1.41 10.89
N ILE A 92 -5.13 -1.53 9.58
CA ILE A 92 -5.99 -2.18 8.61
C ILE A 92 -5.33 -3.51 8.28
N ALA A 93 -5.91 -4.58 8.75
CA ALA A 93 -5.27 -5.89 8.83
C ALA A 93 -5.99 -6.94 8.00
N ASN A 94 -5.32 -8.05 7.72
CA ASN A 94 -5.90 -9.23 7.14
C ASN A 94 -7.03 -9.77 8.05
N SER A 95 -8.20 -10.03 7.49
CA SER A 95 -9.36 -10.50 8.26
C SER A 95 -9.17 -11.87 8.91
N HIS A 96 -8.31 -12.72 8.36
CA HIS A 96 -8.05 -14.07 8.87
C HIS A 96 -7.05 -14.02 10.03
N THR A 97 -5.84 -13.56 9.78
CA THR A 97 -4.76 -13.56 10.78
C THR A 97 -4.86 -12.42 11.80
N LYS A 98 -5.56 -11.34 11.46
CA LYS A 98 -5.55 -10.05 12.19
C LYS A 98 -4.16 -9.39 12.23
N LEU A 99 -3.19 -9.95 11.55
CA LEU A 99 -1.86 -9.43 11.30
C LEU A 99 -1.78 -8.71 9.94
N HIS A 100 -0.58 -8.37 9.50
CA HIS A 100 -0.35 -7.66 8.25
C HIS A 100 -1.11 -6.35 8.20
N GLY A 101 -0.86 -5.51 9.21
CA GLY A 101 -1.45 -4.19 9.29
C GLY A 101 -0.84 -3.27 8.23
N ALA A 102 -1.43 -3.22 7.02
CA ALA A 102 -0.89 -2.46 5.88
C ALA A 102 -0.61 -0.99 6.21
N VAL A 103 -1.34 -0.40 7.15
CA VAL A 103 -1.20 0.98 7.58
C VAL A 103 -1.74 1.16 9.00
N GLY A 104 -1.14 2.07 9.78
CA GLY A 104 -1.64 2.44 11.09
C GLY A 104 -0.91 3.62 11.72
N TYR A 105 -1.52 4.16 12.77
CA TYR A 105 -0.93 5.16 13.65
C TYR A 105 -1.00 4.68 15.09
N ASN A 106 -0.04 5.12 15.91
CA ASN A 106 -0.12 4.94 17.35
C ASN A 106 -0.51 6.26 18.06
N GLU A 107 -0.80 6.18 19.35
CA GLU A 107 -1.22 7.34 20.16
C GLU A 107 -0.13 8.40 20.36
N ALA A 108 1.14 8.10 20.05
CA ALA A 108 2.20 9.11 19.96
C ALA A 108 2.11 9.91 18.65
N GLY A 109 1.26 9.50 17.70
CA GLY A 109 1.10 10.12 16.39
C GLY A 109 2.17 9.71 15.39
N VAL A 110 2.80 8.55 15.60
CA VAL A 110 3.74 7.93 14.67
C VAL A 110 2.98 6.95 13.81
N GLY A 111 3.15 7.07 12.50
CA GLY A 111 2.52 6.22 11.50
C GLY A 111 3.50 5.25 10.86
N LEU A 112 2.95 4.15 10.37
CA LEU A 112 3.64 3.13 9.58
C LEU A 112 2.79 2.77 8.38
N SER A 113 3.42 2.59 7.22
CA SER A 113 2.84 2.01 6.03
C SER A 113 3.81 0.96 5.47
N GLY A 114 3.35 -0.20 5.19
CA GLY A 114 4.20 -1.32 4.71
C GLY A 114 3.34 -2.46 4.16
N THR A 115 3.89 -3.32 3.39
CA THR A 115 5.27 -3.39 2.90
C THR A 115 5.29 -3.47 1.38
N GLU A 116 6.37 -3.06 0.73
CA GLU A 116 6.67 -3.45 -0.65
C GLU A 116 7.55 -4.69 -0.62
N THR A 117 7.25 -5.69 -1.43
CA THR A 117 8.19 -6.79 -1.63
C THR A 117 9.39 -6.30 -2.44
N ILE A 118 10.59 -6.47 -1.90
CA ILE A 118 11.85 -6.12 -2.54
C ILE A 118 12.63 -7.41 -2.82
N TYR A 119 13.29 -7.47 -3.97
CA TYR A 119 14.06 -8.64 -4.36
C TYR A 119 15.56 -8.32 -4.33
N ALA A 120 16.30 -9.05 -3.51
CA ALA A 120 17.75 -8.98 -3.46
C ALA A 120 18.40 -9.79 -4.58
N LYS A 121 19.70 -9.58 -4.78
CA LYS A 121 20.51 -10.40 -5.68
C LYS A 121 20.69 -11.81 -5.14
N ASP A 122 20.49 -12.80 -6.00
CA ASP A 122 20.60 -14.22 -5.63
C ASP A 122 21.98 -14.61 -5.09
N GLU A 123 23.06 -13.98 -5.61
CA GLU A 123 24.41 -14.21 -5.13
C GLU A 123 24.61 -13.75 -3.69
N LEU A 124 23.96 -12.67 -3.27
CA LEU A 124 24.01 -12.17 -1.90
C LEU A 124 23.14 -13.00 -0.95
N LEU A 125 21.96 -13.46 -1.43
CA LEU A 125 21.10 -14.34 -0.65
C LEU A 125 21.70 -15.73 -0.38
N LYS A 126 22.65 -16.19 -1.20
CA LYS A 126 23.42 -17.41 -0.89
C LYS A 126 24.35 -17.24 0.31
N ILE A 127 24.72 -16.01 0.66
CA ILE A 127 25.67 -15.68 1.73
C ILE A 127 24.91 -15.22 2.98
N ASP A 128 23.88 -14.39 2.80
CA ASP A 128 23.03 -13.86 3.86
C ASP A 128 21.55 -14.03 3.45
N PRO A 129 21.02 -15.27 3.58
CA PRO A 129 19.67 -15.61 3.16
C PRO A 129 18.61 -14.96 4.07
N TYR A 130 17.40 -14.81 3.55
CA TYR A 130 16.25 -14.52 4.39
C TYR A 130 16.04 -15.64 5.42
N ASN A 131 15.70 -15.26 6.64
CA ASN A 131 15.32 -16.19 7.70
C ASN A 131 13.81 -16.47 7.61
N GLU A 132 13.43 -17.29 6.63
CA GLU A 132 12.02 -17.57 6.32
C GLU A 132 11.25 -18.24 7.49
N GLU A 133 11.96 -18.95 8.39
CA GLU A 133 11.35 -19.68 9.49
C GLU A 133 11.01 -18.79 10.70
N THR A 134 11.92 -17.88 11.07
CA THR A 134 11.82 -17.11 12.32
C THR A 134 12.21 -15.65 12.18
N GLY A 135 12.48 -15.15 10.97
CA GLY A 135 12.71 -13.73 10.68
C GLY A 135 11.44 -12.91 10.69
N ILE A 136 11.55 -11.61 10.89
CA ILE A 136 10.41 -10.71 10.84
C ILE A 136 9.88 -10.60 9.42
N THR A 137 8.55 -10.70 9.27
CA THR A 137 7.85 -10.56 7.99
C THR A 137 6.89 -9.37 8.00
N GLU A 138 6.30 -9.08 6.85
CA GLU A 138 5.26 -8.04 6.73
C GLU A 138 4.08 -8.26 7.68
N ASP A 139 3.77 -9.51 8.01
CA ASP A 139 2.68 -9.84 8.92
C ASP A 139 2.87 -9.23 10.31
N ASP A 140 4.11 -9.18 10.81
CA ASP A 140 4.42 -8.85 12.20
C ASP A 140 4.84 -7.39 12.41
N ILE A 141 5.38 -6.75 11.37
CA ILE A 141 6.01 -5.42 11.47
C ILE A 141 5.12 -4.37 12.17
N PRO A 142 3.84 -4.17 11.79
CA PRO A 142 3.00 -3.16 12.44
C PRO A 142 2.72 -3.45 13.91
N ASP A 143 2.39 -4.70 14.25
CA ASP A 143 2.01 -5.10 15.60
C ASP A 143 3.21 -5.13 16.57
N VAL A 144 4.40 -5.32 16.03
CA VAL A 144 5.64 -5.23 16.81
C VAL A 144 6.10 -3.78 17.00
N LEU A 145 5.97 -2.92 15.99
CA LEU A 145 6.56 -1.59 16.02
C LEU A 145 5.62 -0.52 16.58
N LEU A 146 4.37 -0.47 16.12
CA LEU A 146 3.41 0.58 16.50
C LEU A 146 3.24 0.75 18.00
N PRO A 147 3.13 -0.31 18.83
CA PRO A 147 2.95 -0.13 20.26
C PRO A 147 4.20 0.40 21.00
N ARG A 148 5.35 0.56 20.30
CA ARG A 148 6.64 0.90 20.93
C ARG A 148 7.24 2.23 20.50
N MET A 149 7.15 2.54 19.20
CA MET A 149 7.87 3.67 18.59
C MET A 149 7.25 5.02 18.99
N LYS A 150 8.09 5.95 19.44
CA LYS A 150 7.70 7.32 19.82
C LYS A 150 8.06 8.35 18.74
N SER A 151 8.83 7.95 17.75
CA SER A 151 9.15 8.74 16.56
C SER A 151 9.37 7.84 15.34
N ALA A 152 9.28 8.39 14.14
CA ALA A 152 9.60 7.69 12.91
C ALA A 152 11.04 7.12 12.94
N LYS A 153 11.98 7.92 13.42
CA LYS A 153 13.40 7.51 13.56
C LYS A 153 13.60 6.34 14.54
N GLU A 154 12.85 6.31 15.65
CA GLU A 154 12.87 5.16 16.57
C GLU A 154 12.31 3.90 15.90
N GLY A 155 11.27 4.03 15.08
CA GLY A 155 10.70 2.92 14.31
C GLY A 155 11.73 2.31 13.34
N VAL A 156 12.44 3.16 12.58
CA VAL A 156 13.54 2.73 11.69
C VAL A 156 14.62 1.98 12.46
N LYS A 157 15.08 2.53 13.60
CA LYS A 157 16.12 1.88 14.43
C LYS A 157 15.67 0.52 14.95
N LEU A 158 14.45 0.46 15.49
CA LEU A 158 13.92 -0.78 16.06
C LEU A 158 13.79 -1.86 14.99
N LEU A 159 13.25 -1.53 13.80
CA LEU A 159 13.17 -2.48 12.70
C LEU A 159 14.57 -2.95 12.26
N GLY A 160 15.51 -2.02 12.14
CA GLY A 160 16.90 -2.34 11.79
C GLY A 160 17.55 -3.28 12.79
N GLU A 161 17.39 -3.02 14.10
CA GLU A 161 17.89 -3.90 15.17
C GLU A 161 17.25 -5.29 15.12
N ILE A 162 15.96 -5.39 14.80
CA ILE A 162 15.28 -6.69 14.64
C ILE A 162 15.82 -7.42 13.42
N VAL A 163 15.98 -6.75 12.28
CA VAL A 163 16.57 -7.34 11.08
C VAL A 163 17.99 -7.80 11.33
N GLU A 164 18.84 -7.00 11.99
CA GLU A 164 20.22 -7.39 12.31
C GLU A 164 20.33 -8.57 13.30
N THR A 165 19.34 -8.76 14.18
CA THR A 165 19.42 -9.76 15.26
C THR A 165 18.56 -11.00 15.04
N LYS A 166 17.46 -10.88 14.33
CA LYS A 166 16.50 -11.97 14.05
C LYS A 166 16.47 -12.37 12.58
N GLY A 167 16.94 -11.49 11.71
CA GLY A 167 16.81 -11.61 10.28
C GLY A 167 15.48 -11.10 9.75
N ALA A 168 15.48 -10.68 8.49
CA ALA A 168 14.26 -10.49 7.70
C ALA A 168 13.80 -11.85 7.17
N GLY A 169 12.50 -12.17 7.28
CA GLY A 169 11.92 -13.40 6.73
C GLY A 169 11.71 -13.32 5.22
N GLU A 170 11.74 -12.10 4.68
CA GLU A 170 11.57 -11.78 3.26
C GLU A 170 12.17 -10.41 2.96
N GLY A 171 12.26 -10.04 1.68
CA GLY A 171 12.67 -8.69 1.32
C GLY A 171 11.50 -7.71 1.34
N PHE A 172 11.65 -6.58 2.03
CA PHE A 172 10.58 -5.60 2.19
C PHE A 172 11.07 -4.15 2.27
N GLY A 173 10.14 -3.22 1.92
CA GLY A 173 10.25 -1.79 2.18
C GLY A 173 9.18 -1.32 3.14
N VAL A 174 9.49 -0.37 4.04
CA VAL A 174 8.58 0.14 5.07
C VAL A 174 8.72 1.64 5.23
N VAL A 175 7.58 2.32 5.38
CA VAL A 175 7.48 3.76 5.63
C VAL A 175 7.26 4.04 7.11
N PHE A 176 7.98 5.03 7.63
CA PHE A 176 7.75 5.59 8.97
C PHE A 176 7.52 7.10 8.85
N ILE A 177 6.47 7.59 9.50
CA ILE A 177 6.08 9.00 9.46
C ILE A 177 5.68 9.51 10.85
N ASP A 178 6.12 10.70 11.21
CA ASP A 178 5.65 11.42 12.38
C ASP A 178 5.44 12.92 12.09
N ALA A 179 5.33 13.76 13.09
CA ALA A 179 5.13 15.19 12.91
C ALA A 179 6.34 15.93 12.29
N ASN A 180 7.52 15.33 12.28
CA ASN A 180 8.79 15.98 11.97
C ASN A 180 9.53 15.33 10.80
N GLU A 181 9.34 14.02 10.61
CA GLU A 181 10.17 13.23 9.70
C GLU A 181 9.36 12.17 8.96
N LEU A 182 9.79 11.92 7.73
CA LEU A 182 9.30 10.85 6.86
C LEU A 182 10.50 10.02 6.41
N TRP A 183 10.47 8.71 6.65
CA TRP A 183 11.55 7.77 6.37
C TRP A 183 11.06 6.60 5.53
N TYR A 184 11.94 6.15 4.63
CA TYR A 184 11.75 4.90 3.90
C TYR A 184 12.89 3.94 4.21
N PHE A 185 12.54 2.72 4.57
CA PHE A 185 13.43 1.61 4.94
C PHE A 185 13.40 0.55 3.84
N GLU A 186 14.56 0.02 3.44
CA GLU A 186 14.69 -1.10 2.49
C GLU A 186 15.61 -2.18 3.04
N THR A 187 15.21 -3.46 2.92
CA THR A 187 16.11 -4.60 3.12
C THR A 187 16.98 -4.83 1.89
N GLY A 188 18.22 -5.26 2.12
CA GLY A 188 19.15 -5.72 1.09
C GLY A 188 19.28 -7.24 1.04
N THR A 189 19.35 -7.87 2.23
CA THR A 189 19.45 -9.33 2.41
C THR A 189 18.80 -9.70 3.74
N GLY A 190 19.05 -10.91 4.24
CA GLY A 190 18.52 -11.35 5.54
C GLY A 190 18.85 -10.44 6.71
N HIS A 191 20.04 -9.81 6.72
CA HIS A 191 20.49 -8.96 7.84
C HIS A 191 21.00 -7.57 7.38
N LYS A 192 20.92 -7.25 6.08
CA LYS A 192 21.38 -5.96 5.57
C LYS A 192 20.21 -5.09 5.17
N TRP A 193 20.31 -3.82 5.52
CA TRP A 193 19.24 -2.84 5.29
C TRP A 193 19.81 -1.43 5.25
N ILE A 194 19.08 -0.53 4.62
CA ILE A 194 19.26 0.91 4.74
C ILE A 194 17.91 1.62 4.92
N ALA A 195 17.97 2.85 5.40
CA ALA A 195 16.82 3.76 5.38
C ALA A 195 17.28 5.17 5.04
N SER A 196 16.44 5.89 4.33
CA SER A 196 16.64 7.29 3.95
C SER A 196 15.51 8.16 4.45
N LYS A 197 15.86 9.31 5.00
CA LYS A 197 14.91 10.39 5.25
C LYS A 197 14.49 11.02 3.93
N ILE A 198 13.19 11.24 3.75
CA ILE A 198 12.67 11.88 2.54
C ILE A 198 12.94 13.38 2.61
N PRO A 199 13.53 13.99 1.55
CA PRO A 199 13.75 15.43 1.49
C PRO A 199 12.43 16.20 1.58
N GLN A 200 12.44 17.33 2.29
CA GLN A 200 11.22 18.10 2.57
C GLN A 200 10.53 18.64 1.31
N ASP A 201 11.29 19.00 0.29
CA ASP A 201 10.79 19.65 -0.94
C ASP A 201 10.70 18.71 -2.14
N GLU A 202 10.79 17.39 -1.89
CA GLU A 202 10.78 16.36 -2.91
C GLU A 202 9.75 15.27 -2.60
N TYR A 203 9.51 14.42 -3.59
CA TYR A 203 8.77 13.19 -3.44
C TYR A 203 9.59 11.98 -3.89
N PHE A 204 9.19 10.82 -3.41
CA PHE A 204 9.77 9.52 -3.72
C PHE A 204 8.68 8.58 -4.22
N VAL A 205 9.00 7.75 -5.21
CA VAL A 205 8.10 6.72 -5.73
C VAL A 205 8.85 5.40 -5.82
N THR A 206 8.23 4.34 -5.33
CA THR A 206 8.72 2.98 -5.49
C THR A 206 7.61 2.00 -5.86
N ALA A 207 8.04 0.85 -6.37
CA ALA A 207 7.24 -0.33 -6.63
C ALA A 207 7.89 -1.55 -5.96
N ASN A 208 7.77 -2.74 -6.50
CA ASN A 208 8.38 -3.96 -5.93
C ASN A 208 9.85 -4.11 -6.32
N GLN A 209 10.62 -3.11 -5.99
CA GLN A 209 12.06 -3.03 -6.29
C GLN A 209 12.77 -2.17 -5.23
N GLY A 210 14.04 -2.40 -4.98
CA GLY A 210 14.85 -1.45 -4.24
C GLY A 210 15.03 -0.17 -5.03
N ARG A 211 14.94 0.97 -4.37
CA ARG A 211 14.98 2.29 -5.01
C ARG A 211 15.93 3.27 -4.34
N LEU A 212 16.38 3.00 -3.12
CA LEU A 212 17.33 3.87 -2.43
C LEU A 212 18.72 3.69 -3.03
N HIS A 213 19.23 4.73 -3.68
CA HIS A 213 20.57 4.70 -4.26
C HIS A 213 21.64 5.09 -3.23
N ALA A 214 21.60 6.34 -2.76
CA ALA A 214 22.61 6.86 -1.85
C ALA A 214 22.46 6.30 -0.45
N TYR A 215 23.59 5.95 0.15
CA TYR A 215 23.75 5.73 1.57
C TYR A 215 25.10 6.28 2.01
N LYS A 216 25.09 7.11 3.07
CA LYS A 216 26.32 7.72 3.62
C LYS A 216 26.38 7.41 5.12
N GLU A 217 27.43 6.74 5.53
CA GLU A 217 27.68 6.51 6.95
C GLU A 217 27.85 7.82 7.69
N ASN A 218 27.28 7.89 8.90
CA ASN A 218 27.32 9.07 9.77
C ASN A 218 26.58 10.32 9.25
N ASP A 219 25.82 10.23 8.18
CA ASP A 219 24.91 11.29 7.75
C ASP A 219 23.56 11.12 8.46
N PRO A 220 23.02 12.17 9.11
CA PRO A 220 21.78 12.09 9.87
C PRO A 220 20.53 11.77 9.03
N ASN A 221 20.61 11.88 7.70
CA ASN A 221 19.54 11.54 6.77
C ASN A 221 19.54 10.08 6.36
N PHE A 222 20.52 9.29 6.79
CA PHE A 222 20.62 7.88 6.48
C PHE A 222 20.80 7.04 7.75
N MET A 223 20.26 5.84 7.71
CA MET A 223 20.54 4.78 8.66
C MET A 223 20.73 3.46 7.91
N GLY A 224 21.48 2.53 8.47
CA GLY A 224 21.72 1.23 7.83
C GLY A 224 22.48 0.27 8.73
N ALA A 225 22.53 -0.98 8.35
CA ALA A 225 23.35 -2.00 9.00
C ALA A 225 24.83 -1.55 9.01
N LYS A 226 25.51 -1.76 10.13
CA LYS A 226 26.87 -1.21 10.38
C LYS A 226 27.90 -1.58 9.33
N ASP A 227 27.76 -2.72 8.69
CA ASP A 227 28.69 -3.27 7.72
C ASP A 227 28.13 -3.29 6.28
N VAL A 228 27.07 -2.58 6.00
CA VAL A 228 26.36 -2.63 4.71
C VAL A 228 27.28 -2.34 3.51
N ILE A 229 28.15 -1.34 3.60
CA ILE A 229 29.13 -1.02 2.53
C ILE A 229 30.22 -2.11 2.48
N LYS A 230 30.76 -2.48 3.65
CA LYS A 230 31.82 -3.50 3.73
C LYS A 230 31.34 -4.86 3.20
N PHE A 231 30.12 -5.26 3.53
CA PHE A 231 29.54 -6.50 3.02
C PHE A 231 29.46 -6.51 1.48
N ALA A 232 29.06 -5.41 0.86
CA ALA A 232 29.01 -5.28 -0.59
C ALA A 232 30.42 -5.37 -1.23
N ILE A 233 31.43 -4.76 -0.60
CA ILE A 233 32.84 -4.84 -1.05
C ILE A 233 33.35 -6.26 -0.95
N ASP A 234 33.20 -6.90 0.21
CA ASP A 234 33.71 -8.26 0.48
C ASP A 234 33.09 -9.28 -0.51
N ASN A 235 31.83 -9.04 -0.91
CA ASN A 235 31.11 -9.92 -1.85
C ASN A 235 31.14 -9.43 -3.30
N LYS A 236 31.97 -8.42 -3.62
CA LYS A 236 32.24 -7.93 -4.97
C LYS A 236 31.02 -7.38 -5.73
N THR A 237 30.01 -6.95 -5.02
CA THR A 237 28.85 -6.25 -5.61
C THR A 237 29.03 -4.74 -5.64
N TYR A 238 30.10 -4.24 -5.00
CA TYR A 238 30.54 -2.85 -5.05
C TYR A 238 32.10 -2.77 -5.00
N ASP A 239 32.67 -1.98 -5.91
CA ASP A 239 34.12 -1.69 -5.94
C ASP A 239 34.32 -0.16 -5.90
N PRO A 240 34.78 0.42 -4.76
CA PRO A 240 34.96 1.86 -4.63
C PRO A 240 35.89 2.50 -5.68
N ALA A 241 36.81 1.70 -6.24
CA ALA A 241 37.73 2.19 -7.27
C ALA A 241 37.10 2.29 -8.67
N LYS A 242 36.01 1.56 -8.92
CA LYS A 242 35.37 1.49 -10.23
C LYS A 242 33.97 2.12 -10.25
N ASP A 243 33.18 1.93 -9.18
CA ASP A 243 31.76 2.26 -9.16
C ASP A 243 31.46 3.67 -8.65
N GLY A 244 32.47 4.38 -8.11
CA GLY A 244 32.30 5.71 -7.55
C GLY A 244 31.57 5.71 -6.20
N GLU A 245 30.60 6.62 -6.03
CA GLU A 245 29.78 6.66 -4.80
C GLU A 245 28.96 5.36 -4.62
N PHE A 246 28.81 4.94 -3.36
CA PHE A 246 28.02 3.74 -3.05
C PHE A 246 26.56 3.91 -3.47
N ASN A 247 26.07 2.94 -4.23
CA ASN A 247 24.68 2.85 -4.66
C ASN A 247 24.08 1.53 -4.14
N PHE A 248 23.19 1.63 -3.15
CA PHE A 248 22.62 0.46 -2.49
C PHE A 248 21.80 -0.42 -3.45
N THR A 249 20.91 0.19 -4.24
CA THR A 249 20.11 -0.55 -5.23
C THR A 249 21.01 -1.33 -6.18
N LYS A 250 22.07 -0.69 -6.72
CA LYS A 250 23.01 -1.34 -7.63
C LYS A 250 23.80 -2.47 -6.94
N ALA A 251 24.15 -2.30 -5.67
CA ALA A 251 24.91 -3.29 -4.92
C ALA A 251 24.08 -4.49 -4.46
N TYR A 252 22.85 -4.27 -4.04
CA TYR A 252 22.02 -5.26 -3.33
C TYR A 252 20.83 -5.78 -4.09
N THR A 253 20.18 -4.95 -4.91
CA THR A 253 18.87 -5.25 -5.46
C THR A 253 18.98 -6.01 -6.78
N ARG A 254 18.09 -6.97 -6.96
CA ARG A 254 17.88 -7.59 -8.26
C ARG A 254 17.34 -6.54 -9.24
N ASP A 255 17.84 -6.58 -10.47
CA ASP A 255 17.37 -5.82 -11.61
C ASP A 255 17.29 -6.78 -12.78
N ASP A 256 16.08 -7.10 -13.24
CA ASP A 256 15.85 -8.07 -14.29
C ASP A 256 14.78 -7.61 -15.30
N GLU A 257 14.61 -8.37 -16.37
CA GLU A 257 13.67 -8.07 -17.45
C GLU A 257 12.22 -7.87 -16.99
N ARG A 258 11.84 -8.44 -15.84
CA ARG A 258 10.50 -8.25 -15.28
C ARG A 258 10.27 -6.82 -14.83
N ASP A 259 11.31 -6.12 -14.37
CA ASP A 259 11.18 -4.74 -13.91
C ASP A 259 10.72 -3.80 -15.04
N VAL A 260 11.11 -4.08 -16.27
CA VAL A 260 10.73 -3.30 -17.47
C VAL A 260 9.22 -3.25 -17.70
N THR A 261 8.50 -4.32 -17.36
CA THR A 261 7.04 -4.39 -17.53
C THR A 261 6.27 -4.29 -16.22
N TYR A 262 6.93 -4.58 -15.10
CA TYR A 262 6.27 -4.71 -13.81
C TYR A 262 6.49 -3.51 -12.89
N ASN A 263 7.73 -3.05 -12.72
CA ASN A 263 8.09 -2.02 -11.74
C ASN A 263 8.30 -0.64 -12.37
N TYR A 264 9.15 -0.54 -13.37
CA TYR A 264 9.52 0.72 -13.99
C TYR A 264 8.34 1.52 -14.54
N PRO A 265 7.37 0.91 -15.26
CA PRO A 265 6.23 1.66 -15.80
C PRO A 265 5.41 2.38 -14.72
N ARG A 266 5.25 1.78 -13.53
CA ARG A 266 4.51 2.39 -12.42
C ARG A 266 5.23 3.62 -11.86
N VAL A 267 6.54 3.51 -11.67
CA VAL A 267 7.37 4.65 -11.20
C VAL A 267 7.37 5.77 -12.24
N CYS A 268 7.64 5.43 -13.50
CA CYS A 268 7.63 6.39 -14.62
C CYS A 268 6.29 7.10 -14.74
N TRP A 269 5.18 6.36 -14.66
CA TRP A 269 3.83 6.92 -14.77
C TRP A 269 3.56 7.95 -13.68
N VAL A 270 3.83 7.63 -12.41
CA VAL A 270 3.65 8.58 -11.31
C VAL A 270 4.56 9.80 -11.47
N GLN A 271 5.84 9.59 -11.83
CA GLN A 271 6.75 10.69 -12.07
C GLN A 271 6.28 11.57 -13.24
N SER A 272 5.71 11.02 -14.30
CA SER A 272 5.14 11.80 -15.40
C SER A 272 3.86 12.57 -15.01
N MET A 273 3.07 12.05 -14.07
CA MET A 273 1.91 12.78 -13.54
C MET A 273 2.32 14.01 -12.74
N PHE A 274 3.37 13.91 -11.93
CA PHE A 274 3.82 14.99 -11.05
C PHE A 274 4.83 15.93 -11.70
N ASN A 275 5.53 15.46 -12.73
CA ASN A 275 6.49 16.19 -13.54
C ASN A 275 6.22 15.97 -15.04
N PRO A 276 5.16 16.58 -15.63
CA PRO A 276 4.79 16.36 -17.04
C PRO A 276 5.86 16.75 -18.04
N SER A 277 6.80 17.64 -17.69
CA SER A 277 7.92 18.02 -18.53
C SER A 277 9.04 16.96 -18.59
N LEU A 278 9.08 16.07 -17.60
CA LEU A 278 10.08 15.00 -17.51
C LEU A 278 9.79 13.91 -18.56
N LYS A 279 10.75 13.68 -19.44
CA LYS A 279 10.65 12.62 -20.46
C LYS A 279 11.51 11.44 -20.05
N GLN A 280 10.86 10.30 -19.87
CA GLN A 280 11.48 9.03 -19.46
C GLN A 280 10.97 7.92 -20.34
N ASP A 281 11.82 6.92 -20.60
CA ASP A 281 11.43 5.66 -21.22
C ASP A 281 11.13 4.63 -20.12
N PHE A 282 10.04 3.90 -20.22
CA PHE A 282 9.67 2.86 -19.26
C PHE A 282 10.77 1.80 -19.08
N ALA A 283 11.57 1.55 -20.09
CA ALA A 283 12.66 0.57 -20.04
C ALA A 283 13.89 1.05 -19.24
N ASP A 284 14.02 2.36 -19.00
CA ASP A 284 15.23 2.97 -18.41
C ASP A 284 15.13 3.16 -16.89
N GLY A 285 14.44 2.26 -16.18
CA GLY A 285 14.13 2.41 -14.76
C GLY A 285 15.31 2.66 -13.82
N GLN A 286 16.49 2.14 -14.17
CA GLN A 286 17.74 2.39 -13.44
C GLN A 286 18.19 3.87 -13.49
N LYS A 287 17.74 4.63 -14.48
CA LYS A 287 18.06 6.05 -14.64
C LYS A 287 17.02 6.97 -14.00
N PHE A 288 15.92 6.45 -13.51
CA PHE A 288 14.87 7.27 -12.89
C PHE A 288 15.39 7.94 -11.63
N PRO A 289 15.23 9.26 -11.50
CA PRO A 289 15.57 9.95 -10.25
C PRO A 289 14.89 9.32 -9.05
N VAL A 290 15.61 9.19 -7.94
CA VAL A 290 15.08 8.63 -6.69
C VAL A 290 14.16 9.64 -6.03
N PHE A 291 14.62 10.86 -5.89
CA PHE A 291 13.88 11.99 -5.34
C PHE A 291 13.68 13.05 -6.41
N LEU A 292 12.51 13.67 -6.43
CA LEU A 292 12.16 14.72 -7.40
C LEU A 292 11.36 15.83 -6.72
N LYS A 293 11.63 17.07 -7.11
CA LYS A 293 10.72 18.19 -6.85
C LYS A 293 9.54 18.10 -7.80
N PRO A 294 8.29 18.10 -7.32
CA PRO A 294 7.15 18.12 -8.22
C PRO A 294 7.05 19.50 -8.92
N GLU A 295 6.59 19.51 -10.17
CA GLU A 295 6.37 20.76 -10.91
C GLU A 295 5.28 21.63 -10.28
N LYS A 296 4.33 21.01 -9.58
CA LYS A 296 3.32 21.66 -8.74
C LYS A 296 3.27 20.95 -7.40
N LYS A 297 3.07 21.69 -6.32
CA LYS A 297 2.88 21.11 -5.00
C LYS A 297 1.73 20.09 -5.01
N LEU A 298 1.97 18.94 -4.41
CA LEU A 298 1.07 17.79 -4.44
C LEU A 298 0.01 17.88 -3.33
N SER A 299 -1.18 17.42 -3.65
CA SER A 299 -2.32 17.31 -2.74
C SER A 299 -2.63 15.83 -2.43
N VAL A 300 -3.47 15.61 -1.44
CA VAL A 300 -4.06 14.29 -1.17
C VAL A 300 -4.78 13.76 -2.42
N GLU A 301 -5.47 14.64 -3.17
CA GLU A 301 -6.21 14.24 -4.38
C GLU A 301 -5.27 13.81 -5.52
N ASP A 302 -4.09 14.43 -5.66
CA ASP A 302 -3.08 14.00 -6.64
C ASP A 302 -2.58 12.58 -6.31
N LEU A 303 -2.38 12.27 -5.02
CA LEU A 303 -1.98 10.94 -4.61
C LEU A 303 -3.09 9.90 -4.81
N LYS A 304 -4.35 10.24 -4.48
CA LYS A 304 -5.50 9.37 -4.77
C LYS A 304 -5.62 9.09 -6.27
N ALA A 305 -5.42 10.11 -7.12
CA ALA A 305 -5.42 9.96 -8.57
C ALA A 305 -4.30 9.02 -9.04
N ALA A 306 -3.08 9.17 -8.51
CA ALA A 306 -1.97 8.28 -8.82
C ALA A 306 -2.26 6.82 -8.41
N MET A 307 -2.88 6.59 -7.25
CA MET A 307 -3.25 5.24 -6.80
C MET A 307 -4.38 4.61 -7.64
N ARG A 308 -5.20 5.41 -8.31
CA ARG A 308 -6.26 4.94 -9.23
C ARG A 308 -5.75 4.63 -10.63
N ALA A 309 -4.53 5.04 -10.97
CA ALA A 309 -4.02 4.98 -12.33
C ALA A 309 -3.84 3.56 -12.87
N HIS A 310 -4.20 3.40 -14.15
CA HIS A 310 -4.03 2.17 -14.92
C HIS A 310 -3.57 2.45 -16.36
N TYR A 311 -2.74 3.49 -16.54
CA TYR A 311 -2.27 4.05 -17.82
C TYR A 311 -3.42 4.68 -18.63
N ASP A 312 -4.31 5.35 -17.95
CA ASP A 312 -5.57 5.91 -18.43
C ASP A 312 -5.40 6.68 -19.74
N GLY A 313 -6.26 6.37 -20.73
CA GLY A 313 -6.30 7.04 -22.02
C GLY A 313 -5.13 6.73 -22.97
N THR A 314 -4.26 5.78 -22.62
CA THR A 314 -3.17 5.32 -23.50
C THR A 314 -3.47 3.96 -24.12
N ALA A 315 -2.64 3.53 -25.08
CA ALA A 315 -2.72 2.20 -25.64
C ALA A 315 -2.40 1.08 -24.61
N PHE A 316 -1.77 1.43 -23.49
CA PHE A 316 -1.39 0.51 -22.42
C PHE A 316 -2.44 0.41 -21.30
N ASP A 317 -3.56 1.14 -21.41
CA ASP A 317 -4.65 1.08 -20.44
C ASP A 317 -5.18 -0.34 -20.27
N ASN A 318 -5.00 -0.90 -19.05
CA ASN A 318 -5.32 -2.30 -18.78
C ASN A 318 -6.82 -2.63 -18.90
N TYR A 319 -7.69 -1.62 -18.86
CA TYR A 319 -9.14 -1.84 -18.78
C TYR A 319 -9.91 -1.26 -19.98
N ALA A 320 -9.45 -0.15 -20.55
CA ALA A 320 -10.18 0.58 -21.58
C ALA A 320 -9.45 0.67 -22.94
N SER A 321 -8.21 0.15 -23.08
CA SER A 321 -7.51 0.13 -24.36
C SER A 321 -8.22 -0.76 -25.36
N LYS A 322 -8.25 -0.30 -26.64
CA LYS A 322 -8.68 -1.09 -27.81
C LYS A 322 -7.52 -1.76 -28.52
N ASP A 323 -6.30 -1.47 -28.13
CA ASP A 323 -5.07 -2.07 -28.66
C ASP A 323 -4.76 -3.35 -27.85
N GLU A 324 -5.29 -4.49 -28.32
CA GLU A 324 -5.13 -5.77 -27.62
C GLU A 324 -3.67 -6.24 -27.56
N ASP A 325 -2.79 -5.75 -28.45
CA ASP A 325 -1.37 -6.09 -28.44
C ASP A 325 -0.61 -5.32 -27.35
N LYS A 326 -1.10 -4.15 -26.96
CA LYS A 326 -0.47 -3.28 -25.92
C LYS A 326 -1.16 -3.32 -24.58
N LYS A 327 -2.45 -3.59 -24.58
CA LYS A 327 -3.23 -3.79 -23.38
C LYS A 327 -2.57 -4.86 -22.49
N ASN A 328 -2.41 -4.57 -21.21
CA ASN A 328 -1.80 -5.48 -20.25
C ASN A 328 -0.29 -5.79 -20.40
N ILE A 329 0.44 -5.14 -21.30
CA ILE A 329 1.92 -5.26 -21.32
C ILE A 329 2.49 -4.78 -20.00
N TYR A 330 2.02 -3.64 -19.50
CA TYR A 330 2.48 -3.04 -18.26
C TYR A 330 1.51 -3.30 -17.10
N ARG A 331 2.08 -3.60 -15.96
CA ARG A 331 1.32 -3.78 -14.73
C ARG A 331 0.84 -2.42 -14.21
N ALA A 332 -0.48 -2.23 -14.10
CA ALA A 332 -1.07 -1.01 -13.58
C ALA A 332 -0.88 -0.82 -12.06
N ILE A 333 -1.05 0.40 -11.57
CA ILE A 333 -1.08 0.72 -10.14
C ILE A 333 -2.38 0.19 -9.53
N SER A 334 -3.53 0.63 -10.06
CA SER A 334 -4.84 0.11 -9.65
C SER A 334 -5.16 -1.19 -10.36
N VAL A 335 -5.21 -2.29 -9.64
CA VAL A 335 -5.53 -3.62 -10.18
C VAL A 335 -6.65 -4.28 -9.38
N PHE A 336 -7.39 -5.20 -10.01
CA PHE A 336 -8.51 -5.89 -9.34
C PHE A 336 -8.08 -6.64 -8.06
N ARG A 337 -6.85 -7.14 -8.01
CA ARG A 337 -6.31 -7.84 -6.85
C ARG A 337 -5.81 -6.94 -5.71
N THR A 338 -5.84 -5.61 -5.88
CA THR A 338 -5.66 -4.66 -4.76
C THR A 338 -6.69 -4.98 -3.69
N TYR A 339 -6.26 -5.16 -2.44
CA TYR A 339 -7.19 -5.39 -1.34
C TYR A 339 -7.45 -4.11 -0.53
N GLU A 340 -6.51 -3.16 -0.51
CA GLU A 340 -6.71 -1.80 0.00
C GLU A 340 -5.73 -0.83 -0.68
N SER A 341 -6.11 0.46 -0.71
CA SER A 341 -5.22 1.57 -1.03
C SER A 341 -5.44 2.68 -0.03
N HIS A 342 -4.37 3.33 0.39
CA HIS A 342 -4.47 4.40 1.37
C HIS A 342 -3.62 5.61 1.03
N VAL A 343 -4.02 6.76 1.61
CA VAL A 343 -3.23 8.00 1.66
C VAL A 343 -3.18 8.46 3.11
N MET A 344 -2.00 8.44 3.74
CA MET A 344 -1.77 9.01 5.05
C MET A 344 -1.44 10.51 4.90
N GLN A 345 -1.96 11.33 5.80
CA GLN A 345 -1.66 12.75 5.90
C GLN A 345 -1.33 13.12 7.33
N VAL A 346 -0.17 13.74 7.55
CA VAL A 346 0.26 14.25 8.84
C VAL A 346 0.27 15.77 8.82
N ARG A 347 -0.60 16.37 9.62
CA ARG A 347 -0.81 17.82 9.78
C ARG A 347 -0.45 18.23 11.21
N PRO A 348 0.82 18.54 11.52
CA PRO A 348 1.30 18.75 12.88
C PRO A 348 0.69 19.98 13.59
N TRP A 349 0.09 20.92 12.84
CA TRP A 349 -0.58 22.13 13.38
C TRP A 349 -2.00 21.87 13.91
N LEU A 350 -2.55 20.67 13.69
CA LEU A 350 -3.87 20.27 14.19
C LEU A 350 -3.73 19.41 15.45
N PRO A 351 -4.79 19.34 16.29
CA PRO A 351 -4.85 18.33 17.33
C PRO A 351 -4.56 16.94 16.77
N LYS A 352 -3.76 16.14 17.48
CA LYS A 352 -3.27 14.85 16.94
C LYS A 352 -4.39 13.91 16.52
N GLU A 353 -5.52 13.97 17.22
CA GLU A 353 -6.71 13.14 16.97
C GLU A 353 -7.28 13.32 15.56
N ILE A 354 -7.16 14.52 14.96
CA ILE A 354 -7.58 14.82 13.59
C ILE A 354 -6.43 15.22 12.68
N GLY A 355 -5.27 15.54 13.22
CA GLY A 355 -4.07 15.88 12.47
C GLY A 355 -3.40 14.67 11.80
N ARG A 356 -3.74 13.46 12.20
CA ARG A 356 -3.33 12.20 11.59
C ARG A 356 -4.57 11.56 10.98
N VAL A 357 -4.59 11.49 9.67
CA VAL A 357 -5.70 10.90 8.93
C VAL A 357 -5.18 9.94 7.87
N THR A 358 -5.83 8.81 7.75
CA THR A 358 -5.61 7.86 6.66
C THR A 358 -6.88 7.83 5.82
N TYR A 359 -6.76 8.22 4.56
CA TYR A 359 -7.82 8.02 3.56
C TYR A 359 -7.68 6.61 3.00
N VAL A 360 -8.73 5.81 3.07
CA VAL A 360 -8.67 4.39 2.66
C VAL A 360 -9.73 4.08 1.63
N ALA A 361 -9.32 3.40 0.58
CA ALA A 361 -10.18 2.78 -0.44
C ALA A 361 -10.01 1.26 -0.37
N LEU A 362 -11.10 0.53 -0.15
CA LEU A 362 -11.08 -0.93 -0.09
C LEU A 362 -11.21 -1.56 -1.48
N GLY A 363 -10.38 -2.56 -1.74
CA GLY A 363 -10.31 -3.24 -3.02
C GLY A 363 -9.62 -2.39 -4.09
N MET A 364 -10.03 -2.52 -5.34
CA MET A 364 -9.47 -1.79 -6.49
C MET A 364 -9.73 -0.29 -6.35
N ALA A 365 -8.65 0.50 -6.21
CA ALA A 365 -8.75 1.92 -5.90
C ALA A 365 -9.54 2.74 -6.95
N ASP A 366 -9.43 2.38 -8.24
CA ASP A 366 -10.16 3.04 -9.31
C ASP A 366 -11.69 2.85 -9.23
N LEU A 367 -12.13 1.76 -8.62
CA LEU A 367 -13.54 1.42 -8.40
C LEU A 367 -13.95 1.54 -6.92
N SER A 368 -13.30 2.42 -6.17
CA SER A 368 -13.55 2.61 -4.74
C SER A 368 -13.53 4.08 -4.35
N VAL A 369 -14.06 4.36 -3.16
CA VAL A 369 -14.10 5.68 -2.54
C VAL A 369 -13.09 5.76 -1.41
N TYR A 370 -12.35 6.87 -1.31
CA TYR A 370 -11.44 7.13 -0.20
C TYR A 370 -12.16 7.80 0.97
N LEU A 371 -12.21 7.13 2.11
CA LEU A 371 -12.82 7.65 3.33
C LEU A 371 -11.74 8.05 4.35
N PRO A 372 -11.91 9.18 5.08
CA PRO A 372 -10.98 9.61 6.11
C PRO A 372 -11.17 8.82 7.42
N TYR A 373 -10.11 8.17 7.88
CA TYR A 373 -10.02 7.51 9.19
C TYR A 373 -9.01 8.26 10.04
N TYR A 374 -9.49 8.87 11.10
CA TYR A 374 -8.68 9.67 12.02
C TYR A 374 -8.07 8.83 13.13
N GLU A 375 -6.88 9.19 13.57
CA GLU A 375 -6.20 8.50 14.69
C GLU A 375 -7.04 8.53 15.99
N GLY A 376 -7.76 9.62 16.23
CA GLY A 376 -8.61 9.78 17.41
C GLY A 376 -9.94 9.00 17.39
N LEU A 377 -10.24 8.23 16.35
CA LEU A 377 -11.46 7.44 16.26
C LEU A 377 -11.49 6.32 17.32
N ASP A 378 -12.63 6.16 18.01
CA ASP A 378 -12.81 5.21 19.11
C ASP A 378 -13.50 3.90 18.71
N GLY A 379 -14.01 3.80 17.47
CA GLY A 379 -14.68 2.60 16.97
C GLY A 379 -15.24 2.77 15.57
N PHE A 380 -15.72 1.69 15.02
CA PHE A 380 -16.25 1.59 13.66
C PHE A 380 -17.73 1.18 13.69
N ILE A 381 -18.43 1.38 12.58
CA ILE A 381 -19.75 0.78 12.40
C ILE A 381 -19.64 -0.73 12.15
N LYS A 382 -20.73 -1.47 12.31
CA LYS A 382 -20.78 -2.91 12.08
C LYS A 382 -20.27 -3.28 10.67
N GLY A 383 -19.42 -4.30 10.62
CA GLY A 383 -18.83 -4.83 9.39
C GLY A 383 -17.42 -4.32 9.07
N TYR A 384 -16.92 -3.32 9.80
CA TYR A 384 -15.54 -2.84 9.60
C TYR A 384 -14.49 -3.72 10.29
N SER A 385 -14.81 -4.24 11.47
CA SER A 385 -13.89 -5.10 12.24
C SER A 385 -14.16 -6.58 12.02
N ASP A 386 -15.12 -6.93 11.17
CA ASP A 386 -15.54 -8.28 10.87
C ASP A 386 -15.24 -8.61 9.40
N GLY A 387 -14.88 -9.87 9.13
CA GLY A 387 -14.66 -10.32 7.76
C GLY A 387 -14.03 -11.70 7.71
N SER A 388 -14.15 -12.34 6.58
CA SER A 388 -13.50 -13.60 6.24
C SER A 388 -13.10 -13.59 4.75
N TYR A 389 -12.47 -14.67 4.28
CA TYR A 389 -12.16 -14.82 2.85
C TYR A 389 -13.38 -15.25 2.04
N ASP A 390 -14.44 -15.70 2.71
CA ASP A 390 -15.73 -15.98 2.07
C ASP A 390 -16.61 -14.73 2.02
N ALA A 391 -17.26 -14.51 0.89
CA ALA A 391 -18.11 -13.36 0.70
C ALA A 391 -19.35 -13.41 1.61
N ASP A 392 -19.63 -12.30 2.28
CA ASP A 392 -20.79 -12.11 3.14
C ASP A 392 -21.50 -10.76 2.84
N ASP A 393 -22.61 -10.47 3.53
CA ASP A 393 -23.39 -9.26 3.35
C ASP A 393 -23.12 -8.18 4.42
N THR A 394 -22.24 -8.46 5.38
CA THR A 394 -21.99 -7.58 6.54
C THR A 394 -20.63 -6.92 6.49
N SER A 395 -19.61 -7.65 6.08
CA SER A 395 -18.23 -7.15 5.96
C SER A 395 -18.13 -6.01 4.98
N ILE A 396 -17.56 -4.90 5.43
CA ILE A 396 -17.38 -3.73 4.57
C ILE A 396 -16.50 -4.05 3.35
N TYR A 397 -15.51 -4.90 3.51
CA TYR A 397 -14.66 -5.34 2.40
C TYR A 397 -15.51 -5.96 1.28
N TRP A 398 -16.42 -6.88 1.62
CA TRP A 398 -17.25 -7.56 0.63
C TRP A 398 -18.35 -6.66 0.05
N VAL A 399 -18.79 -5.65 0.79
CA VAL A 399 -19.69 -4.63 0.23
C VAL A 399 -19.04 -3.94 -0.98
N TYR A 400 -17.78 -3.51 -0.86
CA TYR A 400 -17.05 -2.90 -1.98
C TYR A 400 -16.68 -3.91 -3.05
N ARG A 401 -16.20 -5.10 -2.65
CA ARG A 401 -15.71 -6.10 -3.60
C ARG A 401 -16.81 -6.67 -4.50
N LYS A 402 -18.02 -6.85 -4.00
CA LYS A 402 -19.18 -7.26 -4.81
C LYS A 402 -19.45 -6.29 -5.96
N LEU A 403 -19.50 -4.99 -5.68
CA LEU A 403 -19.64 -3.97 -6.70
C LEU A 403 -18.53 -4.03 -7.75
N GLN A 404 -17.29 -4.06 -7.30
CA GLN A 404 -16.11 -4.13 -8.17
C GLN A 404 -16.14 -5.38 -9.08
N THR A 405 -16.54 -6.53 -8.52
CA THR A 405 -16.67 -7.78 -9.29
C THR A 405 -17.73 -7.66 -10.38
N LEU A 406 -18.87 -7.03 -10.10
CA LEU A 406 -19.89 -6.78 -11.11
C LEU A 406 -19.39 -5.83 -12.19
N VAL A 407 -18.73 -4.74 -11.84
CA VAL A 407 -18.17 -3.77 -12.80
C VAL A 407 -17.14 -4.44 -13.74
N MET A 408 -16.32 -5.34 -13.22
CA MET A 408 -15.30 -6.03 -14.01
C MET A 408 -15.85 -7.03 -15.04
N THR A 409 -17.16 -7.30 -15.05
CA THR A 409 -17.79 -8.11 -16.14
C THR A 409 -17.85 -7.34 -17.45
N ASP A 410 -17.92 -6.01 -17.40
CA ASP A 410 -17.80 -5.07 -18.53
C ASP A 410 -17.38 -3.70 -17.97
N TYR A 411 -16.05 -3.54 -17.79
CA TYR A 411 -15.48 -2.35 -17.17
C TYR A 411 -15.85 -1.05 -17.90
N GLU A 412 -15.76 -1.04 -19.23
CA GLU A 412 -16.05 0.19 -20.01
C GLU A 412 -17.50 0.66 -19.83
N LYS A 413 -18.42 -0.28 -19.73
CA LYS A 413 -19.85 0.02 -19.59
C LYS A 413 -20.24 0.42 -18.19
N TYR A 414 -19.74 -0.26 -17.17
CA TYR A 414 -20.23 -0.09 -15.80
C TYR A 414 -19.36 0.83 -14.95
N SER A 415 -18.06 0.94 -15.23
CA SER A 415 -17.16 1.78 -14.40
C SER A 415 -17.54 3.27 -14.40
N PRO A 416 -18.00 3.91 -15.49
CA PRO A 416 -18.36 5.32 -15.46
C PRO A 416 -19.47 5.64 -14.43
N VAL A 417 -20.44 4.75 -14.30
CA VAL A 417 -21.56 4.90 -13.34
C VAL A 417 -21.05 4.94 -11.89
N VAL A 418 -20.09 4.09 -11.58
CA VAL A 418 -19.51 4.00 -10.22
C VAL A 418 -18.55 5.15 -9.96
N LYS A 419 -17.67 5.44 -10.92
CA LYS A 419 -16.64 6.50 -10.81
C LYS A 419 -17.29 7.88 -10.65
N GLU A 420 -18.34 8.19 -11.42
CA GLU A 420 -19.08 9.45 -11.31
C GLU A 420 -19.74 9.61 -9.94
N ALA A 421 -20.39 8.56 -9.44
CA ALA A 421 -21.07 8.59 -8.15
C ALA A 421 -20.07 8.76 -6.99
N TYR A 422 -18.95 8.04 -7.01
CA TYR A 422 -17.91 8.16 -6.00
C TYR A 422 -17.19 9.52 -6.05
N ALA A 423 -16.89 10.03 -7.24
CA ALA A 423 -16.29 11.37 -7.39
C ALA A 423 -17.20 12.48 -6.82
N LYS A 424 -18.52 12.38 -7.06
CA LYS A 424 -19.51 13.29 -6.47
C LYS A 424 -19.51 13.18 -4.94
N PHE A 425 -19.55 11.95 -4.42
CA PHE A 425 -19.52 11.70 -2.97
C PHE A 425 -18.26 12.28 -2.31
N GLU A 426 -17.07 12.01 -2.86
CA GLU A 426 -15.80 12.51 -2.34
C GLU A 426 -15.73 14.05 -2.36
N LYS A 427 -16.24 14.69 -3.41
CA LYS A 427 -16.35 16.16 -3.48
C LYS A 427 -17.23 16.74 -2.38
N GLU A 428 -18.38 16.13 -2.13
CA GLU A 428 -19.28 16.54 -1.05
C GLU A 428 -18.66 16.25 0.33
N LEU A 429 -18.00 15.11 0.47
CA LEU A 429 -17.31 14.72 1.69
C LEU A 429 -16.18 15.69 2.05
N ALA A 430 -15.39 16.15 1.08
CA ALA A 430 -14.31 17.12 1.32
C ALA A 430 -14.86 18.43 1.95
N VAL A 431 -16.03 18.90 1.49
CA VAL A 431 -16.70 20.09 2.09
C VAL A 431 -17.20 19.81 3.50
N LYS A 432 -17.79 18.63 3.73
CA LYS A 432 -18.28 18.21 5.06
C LYS A 432 -17.10 18.04 6.03
N GLN A 433 -15.98 17.45 5.56
CA GLN A 433 -14.76 17.23 6.32
C GLN A 433 -14.13 18.54 6.78
N ALA A 434 -13.98 19.52 5.89
CA ALA A 434 -13.43 20.83 6.24
C ALA A 434 -14.25 21.54 7.33
N LYS A 435 -15.57 21.51 7.22
CA LYS A 435 -16.48 22.08 8.23
C LYS A 435 -16.36 21.35 9.57
N PHE A 436 -16.32 20.03 9.55
CA PHE A 436 -16.14 19.20 10.74
C PHE A 436 -14.83 19.52 11.44
N GLU A 437 -13.71 19.58 10.71
CA GLU A 437 -12.39 19.84 11.27
C GLU A 437 -12.30 21.24 11.92
N ASP A 438 -12.88 22.25 11.28
CA ASP A 438 -12.98 23.60 11.86
C ASP A 438 -13.79 23.63 13.16
N GLU A 439 -14.90 22.89 13.21
CA GLU A 439 -15.73 22.77 14.43
C GLU A 439 -15.00 21.98 15.51
N TYR A 440 -14.35 20.88 15.15
CA TYR A 440 -13.54 20.07 16.06
C TYR A 440 -12.47 20.92 16.75
N VAL A 441 -11.69 21.70 16.02
CA VAL A 441 -10.63 22.55 16.58
C VAL A 441 -11.19 23.58 17.57
N LYS A 442 -12.35 24.17 17.28
CA LYS A 442 -13.02 25.11 18.19
C LYS A 442 -13.49 24.42 19.46
N LEU A 443 -14.07 23.23 19.35
CA LEU A 443 -14.53 22.43 20.48
C LEU A 443 -13.36 21.88 21.31
N TYR A 444 -12.32 21.39 20.67
CA TYR A 444 -11.15 20.81 21.32
C TYR A 444 -10.52 21.74 22.35
N LYS A 445 -10.49 23.06 22.05
CA LYS A 445 -9.97 24.08 22.96
C LYS A 445 -10.86 24.33 24.18
N LYS A 446 -12.13 23.98 24.11
CA LYS A 446 -13.14 24.26 25.18
C LYS A 446 -13.53 23.00 25.94
N ASP A 447 -13.74 21.91 25.24
CA ASP A 447 -14.24 20.64 25.78
C ASP A 447 -13.81 19.49 24.85
N LYS A 448 -12.66 18.89 25.16
CA LYS A 448 -12.10 17.78 24.39
C LYS A 448 -13.09 16.61 24.25
N LYS A 449 -13.88 16.30 25.29
CA LYS A 449 -14.81 15.17 25.22
C LYS A 449 -15.92 15.41 24.20
N LYS A 450 -16.40 16.66 24.07
CA LYS A 450 -17.38 17.01 23.02
C LYS A 450 -16.75 16.97 21.64
N ALA A 451 -15.49 17.40 21.50
CA ALA A 451 -14.77 17.30 20.23
C ALA A 451 -14.60 15.83 19.81
N ASP A 452 -14.17 14.95 20.71
CA ASP A 452 -14.02 13.52 20.44
C ASP A 452 -15.37 12.87 20.07
N LYS A 453 -16.46 13.27 20.72
CA LYS A 453 -17.81 12.83 20.34
C LYS A 453 -18.17 13.26 18.92
N LEU A 454 -17.91 14.52 18.56
CA LEU A 454 -18.14 15.03 17.21
C LEU A 454 -17.34 14.26 16.15
N LEU A 455 -16.06 13.96 16.45
CA LEU A 455 -15.21 13.14 15.59
C LEU A 455 -15.85 11.77 15.28
N ASN A 456 -16.29 11.10 16.35
CA ASN A 456 -16.88 9.76 16.21
C ASN A 456 -18.21 9.78 15.47
N GLU A 457 -19.07 10.77 15.72
CA GLU A 457 -20.33 10.96 15.00
C GLU A 457 -20.09 11.23 13.52
N PHE A 458 -19.18 12.15 13.17
CA PHE A 458 -18.82 12.45 11.79
C PHE A 458 -18.29 11.21 11.06
N SER A 459 -17.33 10.50 11.66
CA SER A 459 -16.69 9.34 11.04
C SER A 459 -17.68 8.20 10.84
N LYS A 460 -18.45 7.83 11.85
CA LYS A 460 -19.46 6.75 11.74
C LYS A 460 -20.56 7.08 10.74
N LYS A 461 -21.00 8.33 10.67
CA LYS A 461 -21.95 8.78 9.66
C LYS A 461 -21.38 8.68 8.24
N THR A 462 -20.14 9.12 8.03
CA THR A 462 -19.44 9.03 6.74
C THR A 462 -19.28 7.58 6.29
N MET A 463 -18.89 6.67 7.19
CA MET A 463 -18.80 5.24 6.92
C MET A 463 -20.15 4.66 6.47
N GLN A 464 -21.26 5.05 7.13
CA GLN A 464 -22.59 4.56 6.79
C GLN A 464 -23.04 5.12 5.44
N GLU A 465 -22.91 6.42 5.19
CA GLU A 465 -23.26 7.06 3.92
C GLU A 465 -22.53 6.40 2.72
N ALA A 466 -21.24 6.09 2.86
CA ALA A 466 -20.46 5.43 1.82
C ALA A 466 -20.87 3.96 1.62
N LYS A 467 -21.18 3.25 2.70
CA LYS A 467 -21.69 1.87 2.64
C LYS A 467 -23.02 1.83 1.90
N ASP A 468 -23.95 2.71 2.24
CA ASP A 468 -25.28 2.78 1.64
C ASP A 468 -25.19 3.10 0.14
N LEU A 469 -24.36 4.09 -0.23
CA LEU A 469 -24.08 4.42 -1.63
C LEU A 469 -23.52 3.23 -2.40
N THR A 470 -22.59 2.50 -1.82
CA THR A 470 -21.98 1.32 -2.46
C THR A 470 -23.00 0.21 -2.68
N GLN A 471 -23.90 -0.02 -1.73
CA GLN A 471 -24.99 -0.98 -1.89
C GLN A 471 -26.01 -0.56 -2.96
N GLU A 472 -26.34 0.73 -3.02
CA GLU A 472 -27.19 1.29 -4.08
C GLU A 472 -26.55 1.09 -5.46
N LEU A 473 -25.25 1.40 -5.61
CA LEU A 473 -24.51 1.20 -6.85
C LEU A 473 -24.42 -0.28 -7.24
N THR A 474 -24.26 -1.17 -6.26
CA THR A 474 -24.26 -2.62 -6.48
C THR A 474 -25.60 -3.07 -7.09
N ASN A 475 -26.71 -2.65 -6.53
CA ASN A 475 -28.06 -2.94 -7.06
C ASN A 475 -28.27 -2.35 -8.44
N LYS A 476 -27.80 -1.11 -8.69
CA LYS A 476 -27.88 -0.45 -9.98
C LYS A 476 -27.12 -1.19 -11.07
N VAL A 477 -25.84 -1.53 -10.81
CA VAL A 477 -24.99 -2.26 -11.77
C VAL A 477 -25.53 -3.68 -11.98
N PHE A 478 -26.01 -4.36 -10.94
CA PHE A 478 -26.63 -5.68 -11.06
C PHE A 478 -27.89 -5.64 -11.94
N THR A 479 -28.72 -4.60 -11.79
CA THR A 479 -29.91 -4.41 -12.64
C THR A 479 -29.51 -4.20 -14.11
N MET A 480 -28.50 -3.36 -14.38
CA MET A 480 -27.97 -3.14 -15.73
C MET A 480 -27.43 -4.46 -16.33
N LEU A 481 -26.62 -5.20 -15.59
CA LEU A 481 -26.07 -6.49 -16.02
C LEU A 481 -27.18 -7.52 -16.31
N THR A 482 -28.24 -7.56 -15.49
CA THR A 482 -29.39 -8.45 -15.69
C THR A 482 -30.11 -8.12 -17.00
N ALA A 483 -30.32 -6.84 -17.29
CA ALA A 483 -30.94 -6.39 -18.56
C ALA A 483 -30.08 -6.77 -19.78
N ASP A 484 -28.77 -6.64 -19.66
CA ASP A 484 -27.82 -7.03 -20.72
C ASP A 484 -27.84 -8.56 -20.97
N MET A 485 -27.90 -9.34 -19.90
CA MET A 485 -28.03 -10.80 -20.03
C MET A 485 -29.35 -11.21 -20.69
N ASP A 486 -30.47 -10.58 -20.33
CA ASP A 486 -31.77 -10.85 -20.97
C ASP A 486 -31.74 -10.51 -22.49
N ALA A 487 -31.16 -9.35 -22.85
CA ALA A 487 -31.01 -8.95 -24.25
C ALA A 487 -30.14 -9.94 -25.03
N LYS A 488 -28.99 -10.37 -24.45
CA LYS A 488 -28.08 -11.36 -25.06
C LYS A 488 -28.78 -12.72 -25.29
N LEU A 489 -29.51 -13.22 -24.30
CA LEU A 489 -30.23 -14.48 -24.43
C LEU A 489 -31.34 -14.44 -25.48
N LYS A 490 -32.05 -13.32 -25.57
CA LYS A 490 -33.08 -13.08 -26.62
C LYS A 490 -32.47 -13.08 -28.03
N SER A 491 -31.29 -12.48 -28.21
CA SER A 491 -30.60 -12.48 -29.50
C SER A 491 -30.14 -13.88 -29.93
N LEU A 492 -29.60 -14.67 -29.00
CA LEU A 492 -29.19 -16.07 -29.29
C LEU A 492 -30.36 -16.96 -29.67
N ASN A 493 -31.56 -16.73 -29.13
CA ASN A 493 -32.75 -17.47 -29.44
C ASN A 493 -33.37 -17.08 -30.81
N LYS A 494 -33.15 -15.86 -31.28
CA LYS A 494 -33.58 -15.41 -32.62
C LYS A 494 -32.69 -16.03 -33.72
N GLY A 495 -31.38 -16.07 -33.53
CA GLY A 495 -30.44 -16.67 -34.51
C GLY A 495 -30.51 -18.21 -34.63
N LYS A 496 -31.35 -18.90 -33.86
CA LYS A 496 -31.61 -20.35 -33.96
C LYS A 496 -32.88 -20.65 -34.76
N LYS A 497 -33.61 -19.62 -35.22
CA LYS A 497 -34.87 -19.76 -35.94
C LYS A 497 -34.74 -19.51 -37.47
N ASP A 498 -33.55 -19.11 -37.89
CA ASP A 498 -33.13 -19.00 -39.30
C ASP A 498 -32.12 -20.13 -39.61
#